data_be5755a54af2e9ec65e9943df3b06733
#
_entry.id   be5755a54af2e9ec65e9943df3b06733
#
_cell.length_a   1.000
_cell.length_b   1.000
_cell.length_c   1.000
_cell.angle_alpha   90.00
_cell.angle_beta   90.00
_cell.angle_gamma   90.00
#
_symmetry.space_group_name_H-M   'P 1'
#
loop_
_entity.id
_entity.type
_entity.pdbx_description
1 polymer ?
#
loop_
_entity_poly.entity_id
_entity_poly.type
_entity_poly.pdbx_seq_one_letter_code
_entity_poly.pdbx_strand_id
1 'polypeptide(L)'
;IASESALAAGLVMGIMIIPFISSLSDDVINAVPQSLRDAGYGLGSTKNETVMKIVLPAALPGVVASVILAVSRAVGETMIVVMAAGLAANLTANPLEAVTTVTSQIVTILVGDQEFESAKTLSAFALALTLIIITLGMNFYALHVVKKYREQYE
;
A
#
# COMPACT_ATOMS: atom_id res chain seq x y z
N ILE A 1 12.46 -4.96 25.85
CA ILE A 1 11.78 -4.74 24.54
C ILE A 1 10.61 -5.68 24.54
N ALA A 2 9.40 -5.15 24.45
CA ALA A 2 8.21 -5.99 24.33
C ALA A 2 8.36 -6.85 23.07
N SER A 3 7.99 -8.14 23.15
CA SER A 3 8.02 -9.04 21.98
C SER A 3 7.08 -8.59 20.86
N GLU A 4 6.09 -7.78 21.21
CA GLU A 4 5.08 -7.21 20.34
C GLU A 4 5.25 -5.69 20.31
N SER A 5 5.52 -5.14 19.12
CA SER A 5 5.73 -3.70 18.95
C SER A 5 5.33 -3.23 17.55
N ALA A 6 4.93 -1.96 17.45
CA ALA A 6 4.62 -1.33 16.15
C ALA A 6 5.81 -1.42 15.19
N LEU A 7 7.04 -1.31 15.69
CA LEU A 7 8.26 -1.41 14.89
C LEU A 7 8.44 -2.82 14.30
N ALA A 8 8.21 -3.87 15.07
CA ALA A 8 8.32 -5.24 14.58
C ALA A 8 7.30 -5.51 13.47
N ALA A 9 6.04 -5.12 13.68
CA ALA A 9 5.00 -5.22 12.65
C ALA A 9 5.35 -4.41 11.40
N GLY A 10 5.82 -3.18 11.56
CA GLY A 10 6.20 -2.31 10.45
C GLY A 10 7.36 -2.86 9.62
N LEU A 11 8.38 -3.45 10.25
CA LEU A 11 9.50 -4.07 9.54
C LEU A 11 9.06 -5.29 8.72
N VAL A 12 8.25 -6.17 9.32
CA VAL A 12 7.74 -7.37 8.62
C VAL A 12 6.84 -6.96 7.45
N MET A 13 5.94 -6.00 7.66
CA MET A 13 5.09 -5.44 6.59
C MET A 13 5.93 -4.81 5.49
N GLY A 14 6.95 -4.04 5.84
CA GLY A 14 7.87 -3.42 4.89
C GLY A 14 8.54 -4.47 3.98
N ILE A 15 9.07 -5.54 4.56
CA ILE A 15 9.69 -6.64 3.80
C ILE A 15 8.66 -7.32 2.88
N MET A 16 7.43 -7.53 3.34
CA MET A 16 6.37 -8.15 2.54
C MET A 16 5.92 -7.26 1.35
N ILE A 17 5.94 -5.95 1.52
CA ILE A 17 5.48 -5.00 0.50
C ILE A 17 6.51 -4.79 -0.62
N ILE A 18 7.81 -4.95 -0.34
CA ILE A 18 8.88 -4.75 -1.33
C ILE A 18 8.65 -5.55 -2.62
N PRO A 19 8.42 -6.88 -2.60
CA PRO A 19 8.19 -7.65 -3.82
C PRO A 19 6.96 -7.16 -4.60
N PHE A 20 5.91 -6.76 -3.89
CA PHE A 20 4.68 -6.26 -4.50
C PHE A 20 4.90 -4.95 -5.26
N ILE A 21 5.57 -3.97 -4.63
CA ILE A 21 5.91 -2.70 -5.30
C ILE A 21 6.88 -2.94 -6.45
N SER A 22 7.88 -3.80 -6.25
CA SER A 22 8.88 -4.11 -7.28
C SER A 22 8.23 -4.72 -8.52
N SER A 23 7.35 -5.70 -8.34
CA SER A 23 6.64 -6.35 -9.46
C SER A 23 5.76 -5.37 -10.23
N LEU A 24 4.93 -4.59 -9.53
CA LEU A 24 4.06 -3.61 -10.18
C LEU A 24 4.86 -2.49 -10.88
N SER A 25 5.97 -2.06 -10.27
CA SER A 25 6.82 -1.03 -10.88
C SER A 25 7.54 -1.55 -12.12
N ASP A 26 7.99 -2.80 -12.10
CA ASP A 26 8.61 -3.45 -13.26
C ASP A 26 7.62 -3.57 -14.42
N ASP A 27 6.38 -3.99 -14.15
CA ASP A 27 5.32 -4.05 -15.17
C ASP A 27 5.06 -2.69 -15.82
N VAL A 28 5.00 -1.63 -15.01
CA VAL A 28 4.79 -0.26 -15.50
C VAL A 28 5.97 0.24 -16.33
N ILE A 29 7.21 -0.02 -15.91
CA ILE A 29 8.42 0.36 -16.63
C ILE A 29 8.49 -0.38 -17.98
N ASN A 30 8.11 -1.67 -18.00
CA ASN A 30 8.09 -2.46 -19.21
C ASN A 30 6.95 -2.08 -20.16
N ALA A 31 5.86 -1.52 -19.66
CA ALA A 31 4.73 -1.03 -20.45
C ALA A 31 5.04 0.27 -21.22
N VAL A 32 6.17 0.94 -20.95
CA VAL A 32 6.59 2.14 -21.73
C VAL A 32 6.85 1.75 -23.17
N PRO A 33 6.22 2.42 -24.17
CA PRO A 33 6.33 2.10 -25.57
C PRO A 33 7.78 2.02 -26.07
N GLN A 34 8.07 1.00 -26.88
CA GLN A 34 9.40 0.79 -27.45
C GLN A 34 9.83 1.97 -28.33
N SER A 35 8.88 2.63 -29.00
CA SER A 35 9.14 3.80 -29.82
C SER A 35 9.84 4.94 -29.08
N LEU A 36 9.52 5.15 -27.78
CA LEU A 36 10.20 6.14 -26.95
C LEU A 36 11.65 5.74 -26.66
N ARG A 37 11.92 4.46 -26.50
CA ARG A 37 13.28 3.93 -26.29
C ARG A 37 14.10 4.07 -27.57
N ASP A 38 13.50 3.71 -28.70
CA ASP A 38 14.15 3.79 -30.02
C ASP A 38 14.43 5.24 -30.42
N ALA A 39 13.52 6.17 -30.10
CA ALA A 39 13.75 7.59 -30.26
C ALA A 39 14.97 8.10 -29.46
N GLY A 40 15.10 7.64 -28.20
CA GLY A 40 16.27 7.95 -27.40
C GLY A 40 17.58 7.45 -28.03
N TYR A 41 17.58 6.22 -28.49
CA TYR A 41 18.76 5.64 -29.19
C TYR A 41 19.04 6.36 -30.51
N GLY A 42 18.00 6.73 -31.25
CA GLY A 42 18.13 7.50 -32.49
C GLY A 42 18.77 8.88 -32.30
N LEU A 43 18.61 9.47 -31.12
CA LEU A 43 19.28 10.72 -30.71
C LEU A 43 20.71 10.51 -30.17
N GLY A 44 21.22 9.27 -30.20
CA GLY A 44 22.58 8.96 -29.77
C GLY A 44 22.71 8.74 -28.24
N SER A 45 21.59 8.63 -27.51
CA SER A 45 21.64 8.36 -26.06
C SER A 45 22.14 6.96 -25.79
N THR A 46 22.94 6.80 -24.73
CA THR A 46 23.32 5.49 -24.20
C THR A 46 22.12 4.80 -23.55
N LYS A 47 22.18 3.47 -23.39
CA LYS A 47 21.12 2.69 -22.75
C LYS A 47 20.75 3.24 -21.36
N ASN A 48 21.75 3.61 -20.57
CA ASN A 48 21.53 4.16 -19.24
C ASN A 48 20.85 5.55 -19.29
N GLU A 49 21.26 6.41 -20.20
CA GLU A 49 20.63 7.73 -20.37
C GLU A 49 19.19 7.61 -20.86
N THR A 50 18.91 6.71 -21.80
CA THR A 50 17.55 6.45 -22.27
C THR A 50 16.65 5.98 -21.13
N VAL A 51 17.12 5.06 -20.29
CA VAL A 51 16.35 4.58 -19.15
C VAL A 51 16.10 5.70 -18.13
N MET A 52 17.13 6.44 -17.75
CA MET A 52 17.04 7.46 -16.68
C MET A 52 16.31 8.73 -17.11
N LYS A 53 16.47 9.15 -18.37
CA LYS A 53 15.94 10.44 -18.86
C LYS A 53 14.62 10.33 -19.63
N ILE A 54 14.30 9.15 -20.17
CA ILE A 54 13.11 8.95 -21.00
C ILE A 54 12.16 7.93 -20.34
N VAL A 55 12.62 6.70 -20.09
CA VAL A 55 11.75 5.61 -19.64
C VAL A 55 11.27 5.84 -18.21
N LEU A 56 12.17 6.18 -17.30
CA LEU A 56 11.83 6.35 -15.89
C LEU A 56 10.86 7.53 -15.64
N PRO A 57 11.06 8.73 -16.24
CA PRO A 57 10.07 9.80 -16.14
C PRO A 57 8.72 9.44 -16.75
N ALA A 58 8.70 8.73 -17.88
CA ALA A 58 7.46 8.27 -18.50
C ALA A 58 6.72 7.22 -17.66
N ALA A 59 7.44 6.34 -16.95
CA ALA A 59 6.90 5.34 -16.06
C ALA A 59 6.51 5.88 -14.67
N LEU A 60 7.02 7.04 -14.27
CA LEU A 60 6.91 7.57 -12.91
C LEU A 60 5.47 7.66 -12.39
N PRO A 61 4.45 8.09 -13.17
CA PRO A 61 3.07 8.09 -12.71
C PRO A 61 2.55 6.70 -12.32
N GLY A 62 2.91 5.68 -13.09
CA GLY A 62 2.53 4.31 -12.80
C GLY A 62 3.28 3.75 -11.58
N VAL A 63 4.55 4.10 -11.40
CA VAL A 63 5.31 3.73 -10.18
C VAL A 63 4.70 4.39 -8.94
N VAL A 64 4.30 5.66 -9.02
CA VAL A 64 3.60 6.33 -7.91
C VAL A 64 2.28 5.61 -7.59
N ALA A 65 1.53 5.22 -8.61
CA ALA A 65 0.29 4.47 -8.42
C ALA A 65 0.54 3.10 -7.78
N SER A 66 1.59 2.38 -8.16
CA SER A 66 1.94 1.10 -7.52
C SER A 66 2.27 1.27 -6.03
N VAL A 67 2.93 2.35 -5.65
CA VAL A 67 3.17 2.70 -4.24
C VAL A 67 1.87 2.99 -3.50
N ILE A 68 0.94 3.77 -4.09
CA ILE A 68 -0.35 4.06 -3.46
C ILE A 68 -1.17 2.77 -3.27
N LEU A 69 -1.17 1.88 -4.26
CA LEU A 69 -1.82 0.57 -4.16
C LEU A 69 -1.20 -0.31 -3.07
N ALA A 70 0.13 -0.29 -2.94
CA ALA A 70 0.83 -1.00 -1.88
C ALA A 70 0.47 -0.47 -0.48
N VAL A 71 0.39 0.85 -0.32
CA VAL A 71 -0.07 1.48 0.94
C VAL A 71 -1.52 1.11 1.23
N SER A 72 -2.41 1.12 0.23
CA SER A 72 -3.80 0.68 0.39
C SER A 72 -3.89 -0.78 0.86
N ARG A 73 -3.03 -1.66 0.33
CA ARG A 73 -2.92 -3.05 0.79
C ARG A 73 -2.41 -3.13 2.24
N ALA A 74 -1.40 -2.33 2.60
CA ALA A 74 -0.86 -2.30 3.96
C ALA A 74 -1.90 -1.87 5.01
N VAL A 75 -2.77 -0.92 4.67
CA VAL A 75 -3.88 -0.48 5.55
C VAL A 75 -4.86 -1.62 5.85
N GLY A 76 -5.03 -2.56 4.91
CA GLY A 76 -5.88 -3.74 5.08
C GLY A 76 -5.19 -4.95 5.74
N GLU A 77 -3.89 -4.84 6.10
CA GLU A 77 -3.15 -5.98 6.68
C GLU A 77 -3.63 -6.29 8.10
N THR A 78 -3.99 -7.54 8.33
CA THR A 78 -4.58 -7.98 9.59
C THR A 78 -3.66 -8.93 10.35
N MET A 79 -3.20 -10.01 9.70
CA MET A 79 -2.54 -11.10 10.40
C MET A 79 -1.19 -10.73 10.96
N ILE A 80 -0.37 -9.99 10.20
CA ILE A 80 0.95 -9.54 10.66
C ILE A 80 0.79 -8.62 11.86
N VAL A 81 -0.19 -7.72 11.81
CA VAL A 81 -0.44 -6.77 12.89
C VAL A 81 -0.95 -7.49 14.15
N VAL A 82 -1.88 -8.43 14.01
CA VAL A 82 -2.38 -9.23 15.15
C VAL A 82 -1.24 -9.99 15.82
N MET A 83 -0.30 -10.54 15.05
CA MET A 83 0.78 -11.37 15.58
C MET A 83 2.00 -10.58 16.07
N ALA A 84 2.27 -9.41 15.51
CA ALA A 84 3.53 -8.69 15.75
C ALA A 84 3.38 -7.34 16.45
N ALA A 85 2.23 -6.68 16.36
CA ALA A 85 2.04 -5.36 16.94
C ALA A 85 1.45 -5.37 18.36
N GLY A 86 0.85 -6.50 18.78
CA GLY A 86 0.10 -6.58 20.03
C GLY A 86 -1.31 -5.96 19.90
N LEU A 87 -2.27 -6.42 20.63
CA LEU A 87 -3.69 -6.00 20.49
C LEU A 87 -4.06 -4.79 21.38
N ALA A 88 -3.10 -3.97 21.77
CA ALA A 88 -3.31 -2.84 22.65
C ALA A 88 -3.85 -1.62 21.89
N ALA A 89 -5.06 -1.17 22.24
CA ALA A 89 -5.66 0.05 21.66
C ALA A 89 -5.05 1.31 22.29
N ASN A 90 -3.74 1.53 22.08
CA ASN A 90 -3.01 2.67 22.57
C ASN A 90 -2.74 3.66 21.42
N LEU A 91 -3.06 4.93 21.63
CA LEU A 91 -2.65 6.00 20.74
C LEU A 91 -1.29 6.52 21.21
N THR A 92 -0.22 6.00 20.65
CA THR A 92 1.16 6.38 21.01
C THR A 92 1.99 6.69 19.77
N ALA A 93 2.95 7.58 19.92
CA ALA A 93 3.96 7.85 18.90
C ALA A 93 5.25 7.03 19.12
N ASN A 94 5.29 6.18 20.15
CA ASN A 94 6.46 5.36 20.46
C ASN A 94 6.40 4.04 19.64
N PRO A 95 7.33 3.81 18.69
CA PRO A 95 7.32 2.62 17.84
C PRO A 95 7.64 1.31 18.59
N LEU A 96 8.10 1.39 19.82
CA LEU A 96 8.44 0.21 20.65
C LEU A 96 7.26 -0.27 21.51
N GLU A 97 6.15 0.42 21.49
CA GLU A 97 4.94 0.03 22.20
C GLU A 97 4.03 -0.85 21.36
N ALA A 98 3.21 -1.65 22.04
CA ALA A 98 2.17 -2.43 21.43
C ALA A 98 1.03 -1.50 20.95
N VAL A 99 0.59 -1.71 19.72
CA VAL A 99 -0.49 -0.94 19.08
C VAL A 99 -1.47 -1.89 18.41
N THR A 100 -2.63 -1.38 18.01
CA THR A 100 -3.59 -2.12 17.20
C THR A 100 -3.93 -1.34 15.94
N THR A 101 -4.44 -2.04 14.93
CA THR A 101 -5.02 -1.43 13.72
C THR A 101 -6.52 -1.68 13.69
N VAL A 102 -7.22 -0.95 12.81
CA VAL A 102 -8.66 -1.12 12.59
C VAL A 102 -9.00 -2.57 12.24
N THR A 103 -8.21 -3.20 11.37
CA THR A 103 -8.40 -4.60 10.96
C THR A 103 -8.23 -5.58 12.10
N SER A 104 -7.18 -5.41 12.92
CA SER A 104 -6.94 -6.24 14.11
C SER A 104 -8.06 -6.08 15.14
N GLN A 105 -8.55 -4.86 15.33
CA GLN A 105 -9.64 -4.60 16.26
C GLN A 105 -10.95 -5.25 15.81
N ILE A 106 -11.26 -5.21 14.50
CA ILE A 106 -12.42 -5.92 13.94
C ILE A 106 -12.32 -7.43 14.24
N VAL A 107 -11.16 -8.04 13.99
CA VAL A 107 -10.95 -9.47 14.28
C VAL A 107 -11.12 -9.77 15.74
N THR A 108 -10.52 -8.97 16.62
CA THR A 108 -10.61 -9.18 18.09
C THR A 108 -12.04 -9.10 18.59
N ILE A 109 -12.86 -8.20 18.03
CA ILE A 109 -14.28 -8.06 18.41
C ILE A 109 -15.09 -9.24 17.88
N LEU A 110 -14.83 -9.72 16.66
CA LEU A 110 -15.63 -10.76 16.00
C LEU A 110 -15.24 -12.18 16.39
N VAL A 111 -14.06 -12.43 16.97
CA VAL A 111 -13.60 -13.77 17.41
C VAL A 111 -14.13 -14.16 18.79
N GLY A 112 -14.70 -13.23 19.56
CA GLY A 112 -15.30 -13.50 20.87
C GLY A 112 -16.73 -14.07 20.80
N ASP A 113 -17.38 -14.25 21.98
CA ASP A 113 -18.78 -14.63 22.06
C ASP A 113 -19.67 -13.60 21.37
N GLN A 114 -20.29 -14.03 20.27
CA GLN A 114 -21.04 -13.13 19.38
C GLN A 114 -22.52 -13.09 19.77
N GLU A 115 -22.89 -12.03 20.45
CA GLU A 115 -24.28 -11.56 20.42
C GLU A 115 -24.40 -10.58 19.24
N PHE A 116 -25.10 -10.96 18.16
CA PHE A 116 -25.23 -10.17 16.94
C PHE A 116 -25.82 -8.78 17.16
N GLU A 117 -26.58 -8.57 18.21
CA GLU A 117 -27.20 -7.29 18.58
C GLU A 117 -26.39 -6.50 19.63
N SER A 118 -25.20 -6.97 20.02
CA SER A 118 -24.38 -6.25 20.98
C SER A 118 -23.76 -4.99 20.36
N ALA A 119 -23.64 -3.94 21.15
CA ALA A 119 -22.97 -2.68 20.73
C ALA A 119 -21.53 -2.92 20.24
N LYS A 120 -20.86 -3.97 20.74
CA LYS A 120 -19.51 -4.35 20.30
C LYS A 120 -19.52 -4.87 18.86
N THR A 121 -20.44 -5.76 18.51
CA THR A 121 -20.56 -6.30 17.14
C THR A 121 -20.93 -5.21 16.15
N LEU A 122 -21.85 -4.30 16.52
CA LEU A 122 -22.19 -3.14 15.70
C LEU A 122 -20.98 -2.21 15.47
N SER A 123 -20.14 -2.02 16.48
CA SER A 123 -18.91 -1.22 16.31
C SER A 123 -17.92 -1.86 15.35
N ALA A 124 -17.80 -3.19 15.29
CA ALA A 124 -16.96 -3.88 14.31
C ALA A 124 -17.44 -3.65 12.87
N PHE A 125 -18.75 -3.69 12.64
CA PHE A 125 -19.32 -3.36 11.33
C PHE A 125 -19.09 -1.90 10.93
N ALA A 126 -19.19 -0.96 11.87
CA ALA A 126 -18.89 0.45 11.62
C ALA A 126 -17.41 0.66 11.26
N LEU A 127 -16.49 -0.01 11.95
CA LEU A 127 -15.06 0.02 11.65
C LEU A 127 -14.77 -0.59 10.26
N ALA A 128 -15.41 -1.70 9.92
CA ALA A 128 -15.28 -2.34 8.61
C ALA A 128 -15.77 -1.41 7.49
N LEU A 129 -16.92 -0.77 7.67
CA LEU A 129 -17.44 0.19 6.70
C LEU A 129 -16.49 1.39 6.51
N THR A 130 -15.97 1.93 7.61
CA THR A 130 -14.99 3.02 7.58
C THR A 130 -13.73 2.62 6.81
N LEU A 131 -13.22 1.41 7.05
CA LEU A 131 -12.05 0.88 6.36
C LEU A 131 -12.30 0.73 4.85
N ILE A 132 -13.48 0.24 4.46
CA ILE A 132 -13.87 0.11 3.05
C ILE A 132 -13.90 1.49 2.38
N ILE A 133 -14.48 2.49 3.02
CA ILE A 133 -14.54 3.86 2.47
C ILE A 133 -13.14 4.43 2.28
N ILE A 134 -12.25 4.28 3.26
CA ILE A 134 -10.87 4.79 3.19
C ILE A 134 -10.09 4.07 2.07
N THR A 135 -10.12 2.75 2.03
CA THR A 135 -9.37 1.97 1.02
C THR A 135 -9.92 2.20 -0.39
N LEU A 136 -11.23 2.32 -0.54
CA LEU A 136 -11.86 2.67 -1.80
C LEU A 136 -11.43 4.07 -2.27
N GLY A 137 -11.43 5.06 -1.37
CA GLY A 137 -10.97 6.41 -1.64
C GLY A 137 -9.50 6.43 -2.09
N MET A 138 -8.62 5.70 -1.43
CA MET A 138 -7.21 5.57 -1.81
C MET A 138 -7.05 4.94 -3.19
N ASN A 139 -7.81 3.89 -3.50
CA ASN A 139 -7.77 3.23 -4.80
C ASN A 139 -8.29 4.15 -5.92
N PHE A 140 -9.37 4.90 -5.69
CA PHE A 140 -9.84 5.90 -6.65
C PHE A 140 -8.81 7.00 -6.87
N TYR A 141 -8.13 7.44 -5.81
CA TYR A 141 -7.07 8.44 -5.93
C TYR A 141 -5.89 7.90 -6.76
N ALA A 142 -5.46 6.65 -6.53
CA ALA A 142 -4.44 5.99 -7.32
C ALA A 142 -4.81 5.94 -8.82
N LEU A 143 -6.03 5.50 -9.13
CA LEU A 143 -6.53 5.45 -10.51
C LEU A 143 -6.60 6.84 -11.16
N HIS A 144 -7.00 7.88 -10.40
CA HIS A 144 -7.03 9.25 -10.89
C HIS A 144 -5.63 9.78 -11.23
N VAL A 145 -4.65 9.50 -10.38
CA VAL A 145 -3.25 9.86 -10.62
C VAL A 145 -2.73 9.18 -11.89
N VAL A 146 -2.95 7.86 -12.03
CA VAL A 146 -2.55 7.12 -13.24
C VAL A 146 -3.17 7.74 -14.49
N LYS A 147 -4.48 7.96 -14.48
CA LYS A 147 -5.21 8.47 -15.64
C LYS A 147 -4.74 9.85 -16.05
N LYS A 148 -4.59 10.78 -15.10
CA LYS A 148 -4.14 12.15 -15.35
C LYS A 148 -2.75 12.23 -15.98
N TYR A 149 -1.84 11.35 -15.59
CA TYR A 149 -0.47 11.37 -16.10
C TYR A 149 -0.27 10.51 -17.36
N ARG A 150 -1.14 9.52 -17.58
CA ARG A 150 -1.10 8.71 -18.80
C ARG A 150 -1.50 9.53 -20.04
N GLU A 151 -2.49 10.42 -19.89
CA GLU A 151 -2.95 11.32 -20.97
C GLU A 151 -1.87 12.34 -21.42
N GLN A 152 -0.76 12.49 -20.70
CA GLN A 152 0.33 13.40 -21.09
C GLN A 152 1.34 12.74 -22.05
N TYR A 153 1.26 11.44 -22.27
CA TYR A 153 2.21 10.68 -23.10
C TYR A 153 1.54 9.95 -24.29
N GLU A 154 0.24 10.13 -24.49
CA GLU A 154 -0.48 9.81 -25.72
C GLU A 154 -0.57 11.05 -26.64
#